data_3774f8397014939b47e305782a44836f
#
_entry.id   3774f8397014939b47e305782a44836f
#
_cell.length_a   1.000
_cell.length_b   1.000
_cell.length_c   1.000
_cell.angle_alpha   90.00
_cell.angle_beta   90.00
_cell.angle_gamma   90.00
#
_symmetry.space_group_name_H-M   'P 1'
#
loop_
_entity.id
_entity.type
_entity.pdbx_description
1 polymer ?
#
loop_
_entity_poly.entity_id
_entity_poly.type
_entity_poly.pdbx_seq_one_letter_code
_entity_poly.pdbx_strand_id
1 'polypeptide(L)'
;DTRYLTYTFCILSVLYGIGLLPFFVFATTLAMLVLGELVFRRRTDDLNTYLYYIISTAWAGILVMAYLHELAFLTILFGIIAAVLLKVILLKYEDSLMIEGIGIAMTMWLIQELNYQADIQMIVAAVIIAFSFGYFAFRAKTADLTGLFSAALVGIILLVFAAPQGPEWFLIMLSFFILGSVATKYKYEYKKRIGVEQGGGGARGYRNVFSNGIVAAAAAVLFGVFQ
;
A
#
# COMPACT_ATOMS: atom_id res chain seq x y z
N ASP A 1 -10.42 15.84 -10.82
CA ASP A 1 -10.93 17.20 -10.73
C ASP A 1 -9.78 18.15 -10.37
N THR A 2 -9.55 19.16 -11.20
CA THR A 2 -8.44 20.12 -11.03
C THR A 2 -8.50 20.87 -9.70
N ARG A 3 -9.70 21.07 -9.14
CA ARG A 3 -9.89 21.75 -7.84
C ARG A 3 -9.23 20.99 -6.70
N TYR A 4 -9.46 19.69 -6.60
CA TYR A 4 -8.86 18.86 -5.54
C TYR A 4 -7.36 18.74 -5.67
N LEU A 5 -6.82 18.70 -6.89
CA LEU A 5 -5.38 18.76 -7.11
C LEU A 5 -4.78 20.10 -6.63
N THR A 6 -5.48 21.22 -6.89
CA THR A 6 -5.05 22.54 -6.40
C THR A 6 -5.07 22.60 -4.87
N TYR A 7 -6.14 22.09 -4.22
CA TYR A 7 -6.21 22.04 -2.76
C TYR A 7 -5.08 21.18 -2.17
N THR A 8 -4.83 20.02 -2.76
CA THR A 8 -3.71 19.16 -2.35
C THR A 8 -2.38 19.87 -2.46
N PHE A 9 -2.14 20.54 -3.60
CA PHE A 9 -0.93 21.34 -3.79
C PHE A 9 -0.79 22.43 -2.71
N CYS A 10 -1.86 23.19 -2.43
CA CYS A 10 -1.84 24.23 -1.39
C CYS A 10 -1.51 23.64 -0.01
N ILE A 11 -2.17 22.54 0.38
CA ILE A 11 -1.92 21.89 1.67
C ILE A 11 -0.48 21.41 1.78
N LEU A 12 0.02 20.69 0.77
CA LEU A 12 1.39 20.20 0.77
C LEU A 12 2.42 21.35 0.78
N SER A 13 2.12 22.47 0.08
CA SER A 13 2.97 23.66 0.09
C SER A 13 3.02 24.31 1.47
N VAL A 14 1.90 24.37 2.19
CA VAL A 14 1.88 24.87 3.58
C VAL A 14 2.70 23.95 4.48
N LEU A 15 2.50 22.63 4.40
CA LEU A 15 3.25 21.67 5.21
C LEU A 15 4.76 21.72 4.93
N TYR A 16 5.15 21.91 3.69
CA TYR A 16 6.54 22.16 3.32
C TYR A 16 7.04 23.52 3.87
N GLY A 17 6.25 24.60 3.72
CA GLY A 17 6.62 25.95 4.14
C GLY A 17 6.82 26.11 5.64
N ILE A 18 6.08 25.33 6.46
CA ILE A 18 6.27 25.29 7.92
C ILE A 18 7.37 24.30 8.37
N GLY A 19 8.06 23.67 7.42
CA GLY A 19 9.15 22.74 7.69
C GLY A 19 8.74 21.33 8.16
N LEU A 20 7.47 20.97 8.06
CA LEU A 20 7.00 19.62 8.42
C LEU A 20 7.39 18.59 7.37
N LEU A 21 7.32 18.95 6.08
CA LEU A 21 7.68 18.05 4.99
C LEU A 21 9.05 18.43 4.40
N PRO A 22 10.00 17.49 4.26
CA PRO A 22 11.21 17.69 3.47
C PRO A 22 10.86 17.94 1.99
N PHE A 23 11.73 18.71 1.30
CA PHE A 23 11.51 19.04 -0.12
C PHE A 23 11.39 17.79 -1.00
N PHE A 24 12.19 16.77 -0.73
CA PHE A 24 12.12 15.49 -1.43
C PHE A 24 10.72 14.87 -1.35
N VAL A 25 10.14 14.77 -0.15
CA VAL A 25 8.81 14.22 0.08
C VAL A 25 7.74 15.05 -0.63
N PHE A 26 7.82 16.38 -0.49
CA PHE A 26 6.90 17.30 -1.15
C PHE A 26 6.91 17.14 -2.69
N ALA A 27 8.11 17.23 -3.30
CA ALA A 27 8.27 17.13 -4.74
C ALA A 27 7.85 15.76 -5.29
N THR A 28 8.25 14.68 -4.59
CA THR A 28 7.92 13.31 -5.00
C THR A 28 6.42 13.04 -4.90
N THR A 29 5.77 13.49 -3.84
CA THR A 29 4.31 13.33 -3.68
C THR A 29 3.56 14.03 -4.81
N LEU A 30 3.93 15.27 -5.14
CA LEU A 30 3.30 16.00 -6.24
C LEU A 30 3.53 15.30 -7.60
N ALA A 31 4.75 14.85 -7.86
CA ALA A 31 5.06 14.13 -9.09
C ALA A 31 4.25 12.82 -9.21
N MET A 32 4.15 12.05 -8.14
CA MET A 32 3.35 10.82 -8.09
C MET A 32 1.87 11.09 -8.35
N LEU A 33 1.29 12.12 -7.72
CA LEU A 33 -0.10 12.49 -7.93
C LEU A 33 -0.35 12.91 -9.38
N VAL A 34 0.48 13.80 -9.92
CA VAL A 34 0.27 14.32 -11.28
C VAL A 34 0.42 13.21 -12.32
N LEU A 35 1.52 12.45 -12.29
CA LEU A 35 1.76 11.38 -13.27
C LEU A 35 0.78 10.21 -13.08
N GLY A 36 0.46 9.87 -11.84
CA GLY A 36 -0.54 8.84 -11.52
C GLY A 36 -1.91 9.20 -12.08
N GLU A 37 -2.40 10.42 -11.86
CA GLU A 37 -3.69 10.89 -12.37
C GLU A 37 -3.74 10.96 -13.89
N LEU A 38 -2.67 11.40 -14.55
CA LEU A 38 -2.61 11.46 -16.01
C LEU A 38 -2.82 10.08 -16.65
N VAL A 39 -2.31 9.03 -16.00
CA VAL A 39 -2.46 7.65 -16.47
C VAL A 39 -3.81 7.08 -16.09
N PHE A 40 -4.29 7.31 -14.87
CA PHE A 40 -5.51 6.73 -14.34
C PHE A 40 -6.76 7.23 -15.05
N ARG A 41 -6.86 8.53 -15.33
CA ARG A 41 -8.03 9.16 -16.01
C ARG A 41 -8.34 8.62 -17.39
N ARG A 42 -7.41 7.93 -18.03
CA ARG A 42 -7.55 7.44 -19.42
C ARG A 42 -7.96 5.98 -19.51
N ARG A 43 -8.24 5.31 -18.39
CA ARG A 43 -8.39 3.84 -18.36
C ARG A 43 -9.58 3.38 -17.52
N THR A 44 -9.94 2.11 -17.67
CA THR A 44 -10.99 1.45 -16.88
C THR A 44 -10.46 1.00 -15.53
N ASP A 45 -11.37 0.82 -14.56
CA ASP A 45 -11.03 0.34 -13.20
C ASP A 45 -10.79 -1.18 -13.22
N ASP A 46 -9.63 -1.59 -13.71
CA ASP A 46 -9.18 -2.98 -13.76
C ASP A 46 -7.73 -3.11 -13.21
N LEU A 47 -7.28 -4.34 -13.01
CA LEU A 47 -5.92 -4.61 -12.52
C LEU A 47 -4.84 -3.97 -13.39
N ASN A 48 -5.03 -3.94 -14.70
CA ASN A 48 -4.05 -3.34 -15.62
C ASN A 48 -3.92 -1.84 -15.40
N THR A 49 -5.03 -1.15 -15.13
CA THR A 49 -5.03 0.28 -14.79
C THR A 49 -4.18 0.56 -13.56
N TYR A 50 -4.31 -0.25 -12.51
CA TYR A 50 -3.49 -0.11 -11.31
C TYR A 50 -2.02 -0.46 -11.55
N LEU A 51 -1.71 -1.42 -12.40
CA LEU A 51 -0.32 -1.69 -12.79
C LEU A 51 0.31 -0.48 -13.51
N TYR A 52 -0.41 0.15 -14.43
CA TYR A 52 0.08 1.37 -15.09
C TYR A 52 0.19 2.54 -14.10
N TYR A 53 -0.71 2.64 -13.14
CA TYR A 53 -0.62 3.64 -12.06
C TYR A 53 0.64 3.43 -11.21
N ILE A 54 0.93 2.19 -10.82
CA ILE A 54 2.17 1.82 -10.09
C ILE A 54 3.41 2.20 -10.90
N ILE A 55 3.44 1.86 -12.19
CA ILE A 55 4.57 2.19 -13.06
C ILE A 55 4.76 3.71 -13.17
N SER A 56 3.68 4.47 -13.34
CA SER A 56 3.76 5.94 -13.47
C SER A 56 4.22 6.61 -12.17
N THR A 57 3.73 6.16 -11.02
CA THR A 57 4.16 6.66 -9.71
C THR A 57 5.59 6.26 -9.38
N ALA A 58 6.03 5.06 -9.77
CA ALA A 58 7.42 4.63 -9.65
C ALA A 58 8.35 5.50 -10.49
N TRP A 59 8.01 5.77 -11.76
CA TRP A 59 8.75 6.70 -12.61
C TRP A 59 8.82 8.10 -12.02
N ALA A 60 7.70 8.62 -11.46
CA ALA A 60 7.70 9.91 -10.79
C ALA A 60 8.73 9.96 -9.64
N GLY A 61 8.73 8.95 -8.79
CA GLY A 61 9.69 8.85 -7.69
C GLY A 61 11.15 8.75 -8.16
N ILE A 62 11.42 7.92 -9.16
CA ILE A 62 12.76 7.76 -9.74
C ILE A 62 13.27 9.08 -10.37
N LEU A 63 12.41 9.80 -11.10
CA LEU A 63 12.77 11.08 -11.71
C LEU A 63 13.13 12.13 -10.67
N VAL A 64 12.34 12.24 -9.58
CA VAL A 64 12.65 13.19 -8.51
C VAL A 64 13.92 12.78 -7.77
N MET A 65 14.10 11.48 -7.47
CA MET A 65 15.31 10.96 -6.86
C MET A 65 16.57 11.28 -7.70
N ALA A 66 16.49 11.08 -9.01
CA ALA A 66 17.57 11.39 -9.93
C ALA A 66 17.85 12.89 -10.03
N TYR A 67 16.81 13.72 -10.04
CA TYR A 67 16.93 15.18 -10.13
C TYR A 67 17.54 15.81 -8.86
N LEU A 68 17.13 15.30 -7.68
CA LEU A 68 17.62 15.81 -6.39
C LEU A 68 18.91 15.12 -5.92
N HIS A 69 19.38 14.08 -6.65
CA HIS A 69 20.53 13.26 -6.26
C HIS A 69 20.38 12.63 -4.85
N GLU A 70 19.14 12.30 -4.46
CA GLU A 70 18.81 11.74 -3.16
C GLU A 70 18.37 10.28 -3.29
N LEU A 71 19.13 9.34 -2.71
CA LEU A 71 18.84 7.91 -2.77
C LEU A 71 17.88 7.50 -1.65
N ALA A 72 16.58 7.45 -1.94
CA ALA A 72 15.52 7.17 -0.99
C ALA A 72 14.56 6.06 -1.46
N PHE A 73 15.12 4.91 -1.86
CA PHE A 73 14.36 3.80 -2.45
C PHE A 73 13.22 3.29 -1.55
N LEU A 74 13.48 3.14 -0.25
CA LEU A 74 12.48 2.66 0.69
C LEU A 74 11.33 3.66 0.82
N THR A 75 11.64 4.95 0.93
CA THR A 75 10.66 6.04 0.99
C THR A 75 9.78 6.06 -0.25
N ILE A 76 10.37 5.94 -1.44
CA ILE A 76 9.63 5.88 -2.70
C ILE A 76 8.75 4.63 -2.76
N LEU A 77 9.26 3.47 -2.38
CA LEU A 77 8.50 2.23 -2.35
C LEU A 77 7.22 2.35 -1.52
N PHE A 78 7.35 2.87 -0.29
CA PHE A 78 6.19 3.06 0.57
C PHE A 78 5.26 4.17 0.08
N GLY A 79 5.80 5.20 -0.58
CA GLY A 79 5.00 6.20 -1.29
C GLY A 79 4.14 5.58 -2.41
N ILE A 80 4.72 4.70 -3.24
CA ILE A 80 4.00 3.97 -4.30
C ILE A 80 2.91 3.07 -3.70
N ILE A 81 3.23 2.32 -2.65
CA ILE A 81 2.29 1.42 -1.99
C ILE A 81 1.13 2.22 -1.39
N ALA A 82 1.42 3.33 -0.71
CA ALA A 82 0.40 4.23 -0.18
C ALA A 82 -0.47 4.80 -1.31
N ALA A 83 0.14 5.26 -2.40
CA ALA A 83 -0.57 5.82 -3.55
C ALA A 83 -1.56 4.82 -4.15
N VAL A 84 -1.12 3.60 -4.47
CA VAL A 84 -2.00 2.59 -5.07
C VAL A 84 -3.07 2.11 -4.10
N LEU A 85 -2.74 1.92 -2.83
CA LEU A 85 -3.68 1.45 -1.82
C LEU A 85 -4.78 2.49 -1.57
N LEU A 86 -4.41 3.76 -1.40
CA LEU A 86 -5.36 4.85 -1.23
C LEU A 86 -6.22 5.03 -2.49
N LYS A 87 -5.62 4.94 -3.68
CA LYS A 87 -6.36 4.99 -4.94
C LYS A 87 -7.43 3.92 -5.02
N VAL A 88 -7.10 2.66 -4.72
CA VAL A 88 -8.05 1.54 -4.76
C VAL A 88 -9.16 1.71 -3.71
N ILE A 89 -8.84 2.18 -2.50
CA ILE A 89 -9.81 2.34 -1.42
C ILE A 89 -10.74 3.53 -1.66
N LEU A 90 -10.19 4.65 -2.13
CA LEU A 90 -10.87 5.94 -2.19
C LEU A 90 -11.51 6.26 -3.55
N LEU A 91 -11.41 5.36 -4.52
CA LEU A 91 -11.89 5.59 -5.89
C LEU A 91 -13.33 6.14 -6.01
N LYS A 92 -14.18 5.81 -5.04
CA LYS A 92 -15.60 6.22 -5.02
C LYS A 92 -15.84 7.61 -4.44
N TYR A 93 -14.82 8.26 -3.89
CA TYR A 93 -14.95 9.56 -3.23
C TYR A 93 -14.40 10.68 -4.12
N GLU A 94 -15.14 11.77 -4.24
CA GLU A 94 -14.76 12.90 -5.10
C GLU A 94 -13.52 13.65 -4.62
N ASP A 95 -13.30 13.69 -3.31
CA ASP A 95 -12.16 14.35 -2.65
C ASP A 95 -10.96 13.42 -2.44
N SER A 96 -10.95 12.26 -3.09
CA SER A 96 -9.90 11.24 -2.93
C SER A 96 -8.48 11.77 -3.12
N LEU A 97 -8.27 12.66 -4.10
CA LEU A 97 -6.94 13.24 -4.40
C LEU A 97 -6.31 13.97 -3.22
N MET A 98 -7.10 14.65 -2.40
CA MET A 98 -6.59 15.35 -1.23
C MET A 98 -6.12 14.36 -0.16
N ILE A 99 -6.93 13.33 0.12
CA ILE A 99 -6.57 12.28 1.08
C ILE A 99 -5.40 11.45 0.56
N GLU A 100 -5.38 11.14 -0.72
CA GLU A 100 -4.26 10.44 -1.38
C GLU A 100 -2.96 11.23 -1.23
N GLY A 101 -2.96 12.53 -1.55
CA GLY A 101 -1.76 13.37 -1.46
C GLY A 101 -1.22 13.48 -0.05
N ILE A 102 -2.08 13.76 0.94
CA ILE A 102 -1.67 13.81 2.33
C ILE A 102 -1.18 12.44 2.81
N GLY A 103 -1.89 11.36 2.47
CA GLY A 103 -1.52 10.01 2.88
C GLY A 103 -0.18 9.56 2.30
N ILE A 104 0.09 9.84 1.02
CA ILE A 104 1.39 9.56 0.38
C ILE A 104 2.49 10.35 1.10
N ALA A 105 2.31 11.68 1.26
CA ALA A 105 3.29 12.56 1.89
C ALA A 105 3.61 12.12 3.32
N MET A 106 2.60 11.85 4.14
CA MET A 106 2.78 11.41 5.53
C MET A 106 3.46 10.04 5.62
N THR A 107 3.11 9.10 4.73
CA THR A 107 3.79 7.80 4.67
C THR A 107 5.26 7.95 4.32
N MET A 108 5.57 8.73 3.29
CA MET A 108 6.95 8.98 2.87
C MET A 108 7.74 9.71 3.96
N TRP A 109 7.16 10.74 4.56
CA TRP A 109 7.76 11.47 5.67
C TRP A 109 8.09 10.55 6.85
N LEU A 110 7.13 9.72 7.28
CA LEU A 110 7.34 8.78 8.38
C LEU A 110 8.48 7.79 8.09
N ILE A 111 8.54 7.23 6.89
CA ILE A 111 9.61 6.29 6.50
C ILE A 111 10.97 7.00 6.48
N GLN A 112 11.02 8.26 6.04
CA GLN A 112 12.25 9.03 6.03
C GLN A 112 12.73 9.37 7.45
N GLU A 113 11.82 9.75 8.36
CA GLU A 113 12.12 10.03 9.77
C GLU A 113 12.59 8.77 10.53
N LEU A 114 12.07 7.59 10.19
CA LEU A 114 12.54 6.33 10.79
C LEU A 114 14.02 6.05 10.46
N ASN A 115 14.56 6.67 9.40
CA ASN A 115 15.93 6.49 8.92
C ASN A 115 16.38 5.01 8.86
N TYR A 116 15.43 4.15 8.52
CA TYR A 116 15.64 2.70 8.48
C TYR A 116 16.42 2.33 7.22
N GLN A 117 17.58 1.71 7.43
CA GLN A 117 18.41 1.22 6.34
C GLN A 117 18.14 -0.27 6.12
N ALA A 118 17.47 -0.59 5.03
CA ALA A 118 17.27 -1.96 4.60
C ALA A 118 18.13 -2.26 3.38
N ASP A 119 18.64 -3.48 3.29
CA ASP A 119 19.30 -3.95 2.09
C ASP A 119 18.33 -3.95 0.91
N ILE A 120 18.77 -3.40 -0.23
CA ILE A 120 17.95 -3.34 -1.45
C ILE A 120 17.52 -4.72 -1.92
N GLN A 121 18.35 -5.76 -1.74
CA GLN A 121 18.01 -7.12 -2.09
C GLN A 121 16.86 -7.66 -1.24
N MET A 122 16.87 -7.35 0.07
CA MET A 122 15.79 -7.68 1.00
C MET A 122 14.49 -6.99 0.62
N ILE A 123 14.55 -5.69 0.28
CA ILE A 123 13.38 -4.92 -0.16
C ILE A 123 12.78 -5.54 -1.44
N VAL A 124 13.61 -5.81 -2.44
CA VAL A 124 13.17 -6.40 -3.72
C VAL A 124 12.55 -7.78 -3.49
N ALA A 125 13.18 -8.62 -2.67
CA ALA A 125 12.66 -9.94 -2.32
C ALA A 125 11.31 -9.84 -1.60
N ALA A 126 11.20 -8.94 -0.63
CA ALA A 126 9.96 -8.70 0.11
C ALA A 126 8.80 -8.26 -0.81
N VAL A 127 9.07 -7.34 -1.74
CA VAL A 127 8.09 -6.89 -2.74
C VAL A 127 7.64 -8.05 -3.62
N ILE A 128 8.59 -8.82 -4.20
CA ILE A 128 8.27 -9.96 -5.07
C ILE A 128 7.44 -11.00 -4.31
N ILE A 129 7.84 -11.38 -3.11
CA ILE A 129 7.14 -12.38 -2.29
C ILE A 129 5.74 -11.89 -1.94
N ALA A 130 5.62 -10.71 -1.36
CA ALA A 130 4.34 -10.18 -0.88
C ALA A 130 3.32 -9.97 -2.02
N PHE A 131 3.75 -9.39 -3.14
CA PHE A 131 2.88 -9.21 -4.30
C PHE A 131 2.53 -10.53 -5.00
N SER A 132 3.44 -11.50 -5.05
CA SER A 132 3.14 -12.83 -5.59
C SER A 132 2.01 -13.49 -4.80
N PHE A 133 2.09 -13.53 -3.48
CA PHE A 133 1.03 -14.09 -2.64
C PHE A 133 -0.28 -13.30 -2.73
N GLY A 134 -0.22 -11.96 -2.74
CA GLY A 134 -1.38 -11.11 -2.96
C GLY A 134 -2.06 -11.39 -4.30
N TYR A 135 -1.28 -11.53 -5.37
CA TYR A 135 -1.77 -11.85 -6.70
C TYR A 135 -2.40 -13.25 -6.77
N PHE A 136 -1.78 -14.26 -6.15
CA PHE A 136 -2.37 -15.61 -6.06
C PHE A 136 -3.71 -15.60 -5.30
N ALA A 137 -3.79 -14.87 -4.19
CA ALA A 137 -5.02 -14.71 -3.45
C ALA A 137 -6.12 -14.02 -4.27
N PHE A 138 -5.77 -13.00 -5.03
CA PHE A 138 -6.67 -12.31 -5.97
C PHE A 138 -7.15 -13.25 -7.08
N ARG A 139 -6.24 -13.98 -7.74
CA ARG A 139 -6.58 -14.96 -8.79
C ARG A 139 -7.46 -16.11 -8.26
N ALA A 140 -7.23 -16.56 -7.02
CA ALA A 140 -8.04 -17.57 -6.34
C ALA A 140 -9.40 -17.03 -5.84
N LYS A 141 -9.69 -15.74 -6.08
CA LYS A 141 -10.90 -15.06 -5.58
C LYS A 141 -11.07 -15.16 -4.05
N THR A 142 -9.96 -15.24 -3.32
CA THR A 142 -9.93 -15.20 -1.85
C THR A 142 -9.67 -13.79 -1.33
N ALA A 143 -9.10 -12.92 -2.16
CA ALA A 143 -8.98 -11.49 -1.93
C ALA A 143 -9.54 -10.71 -3.12
N ASP A 144 -10.12 -9.54 -2.86
CA ASP A 144 -10.41 -8.54 -3.88
C ASP A 144 -9.16 -7.66 -4.16
N LEU A 145 -9.30 -6.66 -5.02
CA LEU A 145 -8.19 -5.80 -5.39
C LEU A 145 -7.63 -5.01 -4.19
N THR A 146 -8.52 -4.54 -3.29
CA THR A 146 -8.11 -3.83 -2.08
C THR A 146 -7.38 -4.77 -1.11
N GLY A 147 -7.83 -6.03 -1.04
CA GLY A 147 -7.20 -7.09 -0.25
C GLY A 147 -5.81 -7.47 -0.78
N LEU A 148 -5.63 -7.52 -2.11
CA LEU A 148 -4.32 -7.75 -2.73
C LEU A 148 -3.29 -6.72 -2.25
N PHE A 149 -3.59 -5.42 -2.43
CA PHE A 149 -2.65 -4.36 -2.09
C PHE A 149 -2.42 -4.20 -0.60
N SER A 150 -3.47 -4.37 0.23
CA SER A 150 -3.30 -4.31 1.69
C SER A 150 -2.54 -5.50 2.25
N ALA A 151 -2.76 -6.72 1.72
CA ALA A 151 -1.99 -7.88 2.12
C ALA A 151 -0.51 -7.77 1.68
N ALA A 152 -0.26 -7.24 0.47
CA ALA A 152 1.10 -6.95 0.02
C ALA A 152 1.79 -5.93 0.94
N LEU A 153 1.10 -4.85 1.33
CA LEU A 153 1.64 -3.87 2.29
C LEU A 153 2.03 -4.52 3.62
N VAL A 154 1.11 -5.28 4.24
CA VAL A 154 1.38 -5.97 5.50
C VAL A 154 2.53 -6.96 5.35
N GLY A 155 2.58 -7.71 4.24
CA GLY A 155 3.66 -8.63 3.94
C GLY A 155 5.03 -7.94 3.83
N ILE A 156 5.11 -6.80 3.14
CA ILE A 156 6.33 -6.01 3.03
C ILE A 156 6.75 -5.47 4.40
N ILE A 157 5.81 -4.94 5.18
CA ILE A 157 6.10 -4.45 6.54
C ILE A 157 6.73 -5.57 7.40
N LEU A 158 6.16 -6.77 7.39
CA LEU A 158 6.69 -7.89 8.15
C LEU A 158 8.08 -8.31 7.66
N LEU A 159 8.25 -8.48 6.35
CA LEU A 159 9.51 -8.94 5.78
C LEU A 159 10.65 -7.94 5.93
N VAL A 160 10.36 -6.63 5.94
CA VAL A 160 11.37 -5.57 5.99
C VAL A 160 11.62 -5.11 7.43
N PHE A 161 10.57 -4.82 8.20
CA PHE A 161 10.73 -4.16 9.50
C PHE A 161 10.70 -5.11 10.70
N ALA A 162 10.23 -6.36 10.56
CA ALA A 162 10.26 -7.35 11.64
C ALA A 162 11.50 -8.27 11.59
N ALA A 163 12.60 -7.77 10.99
CA ALA A 163 13.87 -8.50 10.91
C ALA A 163 14.47 -8.71 12.32
N PRO A 164 15.22 -9.80 12.53
CA PRO A 164 15.56 -10.85 11.57
C PRO A 164 14.46 -11.89 11.32
N GLN A 165 13.43 -11.97 12.17
CA GLN A 165 12.37 -13.00 12.12
C GLN A 165 11.23 -12.62 11.13
N GLY A 166 11.43 -11.68 10.23
CA GLY A 166 10.44 -11.25 9.25
C GLY A 166 9.79 -12.39 8.44
N PRO A 167 10.58 -13.35 7.90
CA PRO A 167 10.03 -14.49 7.17
C PRO A 167 9.10 -15.37 8.02
N GLU A 168 9.43 -15.64 9.29
CA GLU A 168 8.62 -16.41 10.21
C GLU A 168 7.28 -15.71 10.49
N TRP A 169 7.32 -14.43 10.80
CA TRP A 169 6.12 -13.61 11.01
C TRP A 169 5.24 -13.56 9.76
N PHE A 170 5.87 -13.43 8.59
CA PHE A 170 5.16 -13.47 7.31
C PHE A 170 4.46 -14.83 7.10
N LEU A 171 5.14 -15.95 7.37
CA LEU A 171 4.57 -17.30 7.24
C LEU A 171 3.40 -17.53 8.23
N ILE A 172 3.52 -17.04 9.47
CA ILE A 172 2.43 -17.09 10.44
C ILE A 172 1.22 -16.32 9.93
N MET A 173 1.42 -15.09 9.45
CA MET A 173 0.34 -14.27 8.90
C MET A 173 -0.29 -14.90 7.65
N LEU A 174 0.52 -15.46 6.76
CA LEU A 174 0.07 -16.17 5.57
C LEU A 174 -0.78 -17.39 5.94
N SER A 175 -0.34 -18.19 6.92
CA SER A 175 -1.09 -19.35 7.42
C SER A 175 -2.45 -18.93 7.97
N PHE A 176 -2.48 -17.85 8.76
CA PHE A 176 -3.74 -17.28 9.26
C PHE A 176 -4.66 -16.83 8.11
N PHE A 177 -4.11 -16.18 7.08
CA PHE A 177 -4.88 -15.76 5.89
C PHE A 177 -5.45 -16.97 5.14
N ILE A 178 -4.66 -18.02 4.92
CA ILE A 178 -5.09 -19.24 4.21
C ILE A 178 -6.21 -19.93 5.00
N LEU A 179 -5.98 -20.22 6.29
CA LEU A 179 -6.96 -20.88 7.15
C LEU A 179 -8.28 -20.10 7.22
N GLY A 180 -8.18 -18.79 7.40
CA GLY A 180 -9.35 -17.94 7.42
C GLY A 180 -10.08 -17.87 6.06
N SER A 181 -9.36 -17.94 4.95
CA SER A 181 -9.97 -17.98 3.61
C SER A 181 -10.68 -19.31 3.35
N VAL A 182 -10.09 -20.43 3.78
CA VAL A 182 -10.73 -21.76 3.74
C VAL A 182 -11.99 -21.76 4.60
N ALA A 183 -11.90 -21.25 5.84
CA ALA A 183 -13.06 -21.17 6.74
C ALA A 183 -14.18 -20.29 6.17
N THR A 184 -13.85 -19.18 5.52
CA THR A 184 -14.83 -18.30 4.88
C THR A 184 -15.55 -18.99 3.72
N LYS A 185 -14.80 -19.71 2.87
CA LYS A 185 -15.36 -20.43 1.71
C LYS A 185 -16.05 -21.75 2.07
N TYR A 186 -15.76 -22.32 3.24
CA TYR A 186 -16.38 -23.55 3.69
C TYR A 186 -17.91 -23.39 3.80
N LYS A 187 -18.65 -24.25 3.09
CA LYS A 187 -20.12 -24.22 3.00
C LYS A 187 -20.71 -22.85 2.66
N TYR A 188 -20.05 -22.09 1.76
CA TYR A 188 -20.44 -20.72 1.40
C TYR A 188 -21.92 -20.64 0.96
N GLU A 189 -22.40 -21.56 0.11
CA GLU A 189 -23.80 -21.59 -0.34
C GLU A 189 -24.80 -21.82 0.80
N TYR A 190 -24.43 -22.61 1.80
CA TYR A 190 -25.25 -22.78 3.01
C TYR A 190 -25.30 -21.48 3.82
N LYS A 191 -24.17 -20.85 4.04
CA LYS A 191 -24.07 -19.55 4.75
C LYS A 191 -24.90 -18.48 4.04
N LYS A 192 -24.88 -18.46 2.71
CA LYS A 192 -25.67 -17.55 1.90
C LYS A 192 -27.18 -17.77 2.09
N ARG A 193 -27.63 -19.01 2.16
CA ARG A 193 -29.06 -19.32 2.39
C ARG A 193 -29.57 -18.85 3.74
N ILE A 194 -28.73 -18.83 4.77
CA ILE A 194 -29.10 -18.39 6.13
C ILE A 194 -28.69 -16.94 6.42
N GLY A 195 -28.20 -16.20 5.42
CA GLY A 195 -27.89 -14.75 5.52
C GLY A 195 -26.70 -14.40 6.40
N VAL A 196 -25.76 -15.34 6.60
CA VAL A 196 -24.53 -15.11 7.40
C VAL A 196 -23.25 -15.19 6.55
N GLU A 197 -23.39 -15.11 5.23
CA GLU A 197 -22.26 -15.11 4.32
C GLU A 197 -21.45 -13.83 4.43
N GLN A 198 -20.15 -13.94 4.19
CA GLN A 198 -19.29 -12.76 4.00
C GLN A 198 -19.54 -12.17 2.61
N GLY A 199 -19.81 -10.87 2.54
CA GLY A 199 -20.05 -10.16 1.29
C GLY A 199 -18.91 -10.32 0.27
N GLY A 200 -19.16 -9.91 -0.98
CA GLY A 200 -18.15 -9.99 -2.05
C GLY A 200 -17.78 -11.42 -2.48
N GLY A 201 -18.70 -12.39 -2.33
CA GLY A 201 -18.42 -13.80 -2.66
C GLY A 201 -17.39 -14.46 -1.74
N GLY A 202 -17.18 -13.90 -0.52
CA GLY A 202 -16.19 -14.36 0.43
C GLY A 202 -14.76 -13.89 0.13
N ALA A 203 -14.59 -12.97 -0.84
CA ALA A 203 -13.31 -12.32 -1.10
C ALA A 203 -12.99 -11.29 0.03
N ARG A 204 -11.75 -11.31 0.50
CA ARG A 204 -11.30 -10.42 1.58
C ARG A 204 -10.78 -9.12 1.01
N GLY A 205 -11.33 -8.01 1.47
CA GLY A 205 -10.84 -6.67 1.18
C GLY A 205 -9.93 -6.10 2.27
N TYR A 206 -9.48 -4.86 2.08
CA TYR A 206 -8.59 -4.14 3.01
C TYR A 206 -9.10 -4.13 4.46
N ARG A 207 -10.42 -4.01 4.67
CA ARG A 207 -11.00 -4.03 6.03
C ARG A 207 -10.65 -5.31 6.77
N ASN A 208 -10.79 -6.46 6.11
CA ASN A 208 -10.45 -7.76 6.69
C ASN A 208 -8.96 -7.92 6.94
N VAL A 209 -8.11 -7.42 6.03
CA VAL A 209 -6.66 -7.50 6.17
C VAL A 209 -6.19 -6.65 7.36
N PHE A 210 -6.63 -5.39 7.43
CA PHE A 210 -6.20 -4.50 8.51
C PHE A 210 -6.82 -4.84 9.86
N SER A 211 -8.12 -5.14 9.93
CA SER A 211 -8.73 -5.47 11.22
C SER A 211 -8.14 -6.71 11.88
N ASN A 212 -7.68 -7.67 11.09
CA ASN A 212 -7.13 -8.92 11.60
C ASN A 212 -5.59 -8.95 11.65
N GLY A 213 -4.91 -8.13 10.84
CA GLY A 213 -3.46 -8.24 10.63
C GLY A 213 -2.64 -7.08 11.18
N ILE A 214 -3.18 -5.85 11.26
CA ILE A 214 -2.35 -4.67 11.54
C ILE A 214 -1.75 -4.68 12.95
N VAL A 215 -2.51 -5.12 13.95
CA VAL A 215 -2.04 -5.19 15.34
C VAL A 215 -0.95 -6.25 15.49
N ALA A 216 -1.14 -7.42 14.85
CA ALA A 216 -0.14 -8.48 14.86
C ALA A 216 1.14 -8.07 14.12
N ALA A 217 1.00 -7.36 12.98
CA ALA A 217 2.14 -6.83 12.24
C ALA A 217 2.90 -5.77 13.05
N ALA A 218 2.20 -4.86 13.72
CA ALA A 218 2.81 -3.87 14.59
C ALA A 218 3.56 -4.53 15.76
N ALA A 219 2.97 -5.54 16.40
CA ALA A 219 3.60 -6.28 17.47
C ALA A 219 4.87 -7.02 16.99
N ALA A 220 4.85 -7.61 15.80
CA ALA A 220 6.01 -8.28 15.20
C ALA A 220 7.15 -7.29 14.89
N VAL A 221 6.82 -6.10 14.37
CA VAL A 221 7.81 -5.04 14.12
C VAL A 221 8.41 -4.54 15.44
N LEU A 222 7.58 -4.25 16.43
CA LEU A 222 8.06 -3.85 17.76
C LEU A 222 8.96 -4.91 18.38
N PHE A 223 8.59 -6.19 18.27
CA PHE A 223 9.44 -7.28 18.76
C PHE A 223 10.81 -7.28 18.08
N GLY A 224 10.88 -7.08 16.76
CA GLY A 224 12.16 -6.98 16.03
C GLY A 224 13.01 -5.76 16.43
N VAL A 225 12.37 -4.65 16.81
CA VAL A 225 13.08 -3.43 17.24
C VAL A 225 13.69 -3.57 18.64
N PHE A 226 13.07 -4.37 19.53
CA PHE A 226 13.51 -4.53 20.93
C PHE A 226 14.42 -5.75 21.17
N GLN A 227 14.80 -6.49 20.13
CA GLN A 227 15.82 -7.55 20.18
C GLN A 227 17.20 -7.01 19.79
#